data_23edc2e9ee7ad7762c313d1f344863c8
#
_entry.id   23edc2e9ee7ad7762c313d1f344863c8
#
_cell.length_a   1.000
_cell.length_b   1.000
_cell.length_c   1.000
_cell.angle_alpha   90.00
_cell.angle_beta   90.00
_cell.angle_gamma   90.00
#
_symmetry.space_group_name_H-M   'P 1'
#
loop_
_entity.id
_entity.type
_entity.pdbx_description
1 polymer ?
#
loop_
_entity_poly.entity_id
_entity_poly.type
_entity_poly.pdbx_seq_one_letter_code
_entity_poly.pdbx_strand_id
1 'polypeptide(L)'
;VVPTEGNELNDSIPSVIEKGNFLKYHITSIKIEQENTPKDALIQLVMGIIAIPFSLITLGALYCFIRLILSIRKKDLFNPSNVFRVRLISATIIVASIIKTLAQYINYDIATHSIQLSGYQVESVQIPWSMFLSALLLAIFAEIYAQAIKLKEEQDLTI
;
A
#
# COMPACT_ATOMS: atom_id res chain seq x y z
N VAL A 1 14.45 11.07 3.95
CA VAL A 1 15.58 11.13 4.91
C VAL A 1 15.10 11.91 6.11
N VAL A 2 15.26 11.37 7.29
CA VAL A 2 14.83 11.96 8.57
C VAL A 2 16.06 12.25 9.45
N PRO A 3 16.01 13.28 10.30
CA PRO A 3 17.09 13.56 11.24
C PRO A 3 17.30 12.42 12.23
N THR A 4 18.54 12.14 12.61
CA THR A 4 18.84 11.22 13.72
C THR A 4 18.45 11.84 15.06
N GLU A 5 17.99 11.02 16.01
CA GLU A 5 17.71 11.47 17.37
C GLU A 5 18.92 12.23 17.95
N GLY A 6 18.69 13.46 18.39
CA GLY A 6 19.70 14.35 18.94
C GLY A 6 20.35 15.34 17.96
N ASN A 7 20.08 15.27 16.67
CA ASN A 7 20.60 16.21 15.67
C ASN A 7 19.46 17.08 15.11
N GLU A 8 18.76 17.77 16.00
CA GLU A 8 17.82 18.80 15.60
C GLU A 8 18.61 20.00 15.07
N LEU A 9 18.65 20.16 13.75
CA LEU A 9 19.12 21.39 13.13
C LEU A 9 18.13 22.51 13.50
N ASN A 10 18.34 23.07 14.67
CA ASN A 10 17.67 24.30 15.11
C ASN A 10 18.37 25.49 14.44
N ASP A 11 18.07 25.70 13.18
CA ASP A 11 18.50 26.91 12.49
C ASP A 11 17.46 27.99 12.65
N SER A 12 17.88 29.24 12.83
CA SER A 12 17.01 30.38 12.93
C SER A 12 17.19 31.30 11.72
N ILE A 13 16.10 31.55 11.00
CA ILE A 13 16.10 32.50 9.89
C ILE A 13 15.59 33.84 10.38
N PRO A 14 16.27 34.97 10.02
CA PRO A 14 15.76 36.28 10.37
C PRO A 14 14.37 36.52 9.72
N SER A 15 13.40 36.94 10.50
CA SER A 15 12.09 37.29 10.01
C SER A 15 12.14 38.50 9.10
N VAL A 16 11.59 38.41 7.91
CA VAL A 16 11.48 39.54 6.96
C VAL A 16 10.39 40.53 7.40
N ILE A 17 9.48 40.13 8.28
CA ILE A 17 8.29 40.88 8.70
C ILE A 17 8.57 41.76 9.94
N GLU A 18 9.41 41.29 10.86
CA GLU A 18 9.78 42.05 12.08
C GLU A 18 11.30 42.04 12.29
N LYS A 19 11.90 43.24 12.26
CA LYS A 19 13.33 43.40 12.57
C LYS A 19 13.59 43.01 14.03
N GLY A 20 14.30 41.88 14.21
CA GLY A 20 14.72 41.39 15.53
C GLY A 20 14.11 40.08 16.00
N ASN A 21 13.11 39.56 15.30
CA ASN A 21 12.55 38.25 15.59
C ASN A 21 13.18 37.18 14.70
N PHE A 22 13.55 36.04 15.30
CA PHE A 22 14.06 34.88 14.60
C PHE A 22 12.97 33.81 14.55
N LEU A 23 12.70 33.30 13.34
CA LEU A 23 11.83 32.15 13.15
C LEU A 23 12.65 30.88 13.36
N LYS A 24 12.30 30.11 14.37
CA LYS A 24 12.83 28.74 14.54
C LYS A 24 12.11 27.80 13.59
N TYR A 25 12.85 27.10 12.76
CA TYR A 25 12.30 26.07 11.88
C TYR A 25 12.91 24.71 12.19
N HIS A 26 12.12 23.70 11.98
CA HIS A 26 12.51 22.32 12.23
C HIS A 26 12.42 21.55 10.92
N ILE A 27 13.55 21.00 10.44
CA ILE A 27 13.55 20.20 9.23
C ILE A 27 13.18 18.77 9.61
N THR A 28 11.95 18.37 9.30
CA THR A 28 11.45 17.01 9.59
C THR A 28 11.82 16.00 8.50
N SER A 29 12.01 16.46 7.26
CA SER A 29 12.39 15.58 6.14
C SER A 29 13.05 16.36 5.02
N ILE A 30 13.98 15.72 4.32
CA ILE A 30 14.62 16.26 3.12
C ILE A 30 14.30 15.31 1.96
N LYS A 31 13.78 15.87 0.86
CA LYS A 31 13.62 15.15 -0.39
C LYS A 31 14.84 15.38 -1.25
N ILE A 32 15.53 14.31 -1.62
CA ILE A 32 16.72 14.35 -2.46
C ILE A 32 16.35 13.80 -3.84
N GLU A 33 16.61 14.56 -4.87
CA GLU A 33 16.52 14.10 -6.26
C GLU A 33 17.90 13.57 -6.66
N GLN A 34 17.95 12.28 -6.98
CA GLN A 34 19.15 11.61 -7.43
C GLN A 34 19.15 11.50 -8.96
N GLU A 35 20.31 11.74 -9.60
CA GLU A 35 20.47 11.42 -11.01
C GLU A 35 20.36 9.91 -11.23
N ASN A 36 19.55 9.52 -12.21
CA ASN A 36 19.32 8.10 -12.52
C ASN A 36 20.60 7.45 -13.03
N THR A 37 21.10 6.48 -12.31
CA THR A 37 22.17 5.62 -12.80
C THR A 37 21.61 4.56 -13.76
N PRO A 38 22.43 3.92 -14.62
CA PRO A 38 21.97 2.82 -15.48
C PRO A 38 21.34 1.66 -14.72
N LYS A 39 21.77 1.42 -13.46
CA LYS A 39 21.17 0.40 -12.59
C LYS A 39 19.77 0.81 -12.15
N ASP A 40 19.59 2.08 -11.79
CA ASP A 40 18.27 2.60 -11.38
C ASP A 40 17.28 2.56 -12.55
N ALA A 41 17.73 2.87 -13.75
CA ALA A 41 16.93 2.75 -14.98
C ALA A 41 16.47 1.31 -15.23
N LEU A 42 17.33 0.32 -15.00
CA LEU A 42 16.98 -1.09 -15.13
C LEU A 42 15.97 -1.53 -14.06
N ILE A 43 16.15 -1.11 -12.82
CA ILE A 43 15.20 -1.39 -11.72
C ILE A 43 13.84 -0.76 -12.04
N GLN A 44 13.80 0.49 -12.50
CA GLN A 44 12.56 1.17 -12.88
C GLN A 44 11.86 0.45 -14.04
N LEU A 45 12.61 -0.05 -15.02
CA LEU A 45 12.07 -0.82 -16.13
C LEU A 45 11.44 -2.13 -15.65
N VAL A 46 12.13 -2.88 -14.80
CA VAL A 46 11.61 -4.13 -14.21
C VAL A 46 10.35 -3.85 -13.39
N MET A 47 10.36 -2.80 -12.57
CA MET A 47 9.18 -2.40 -11.78
C MET A 47 8.01 -1.98 -12.69
N GLY A 48 8.28 -1.31 -13.81
CA GLY A 48 7.29 -0.97 -14.82
C GLY A 48 6.67 -2.21 -15.48
N ILE A 49 7.47 -3.20 -15.83
CA ILE A 49 6.97 -4.47 -16.38
C ILE A 49 6.06 -5.20 -15.37
N ILE A 50 6.37 -5.17 -14.08
CA ILE A 50 5.53 -5.77 -13.02
C ILE A 50 4.26 -4.94 -12.80
N ALA A 51 4.33 -3.63 -12.91
CA ALA A 51 3.21 -2.73 -12.67
C ALA A 51 2.07 -2.91 -13.68
N ILE A 52 2.37 -3.22 -14.94
CA ILE A 52 1.35 -3.40 -15.99
C ILE A 52 0.38 -4.56 -15.67
N PRO A 53 0.83 -5.81 -15.49
CA PRO A 53 -0.09 -6.90 -15.14
C PRO A 53 -0.77 -6.68 -13.79
N PHE A 54 -0.08 -6.06 -12.85
CA PHE A 54 -0.66 -5.73 -11.55
C PHE A 54 -1.80 -4.70 -11.66
N SER A 55 -1.67 -3.69 -12.52
CA SER A 55 -2.76 -2.74 -12.78
C SER A 55 -3.98 -3.41 -13.40
N LEU A 56 -3.80 -4.37 -14.30
CA LEU A 56 -4.89 -5.16 -14.89
C LEU A 56 -5.61 -6.02 -13.84
N ILE A 57 -4.86 -6.66 -12.93
CA ILE A 57 -5.44 -7.43 -11.81
C ILE A 57 -6.25 -6.51 -10.89
N THR A 58 -5.74 -5.33 -10.60
CA THR A 58 -6.42 -4.33 -9.76
C THR A 58 -7.73 -3.83 -10.42
N LEU A 59 -7.72 -3.59 -11.72
CA LEU A 59 -8.93 -3.25 -12.47
C LEU A 59 -9.94 -4.41 -12.46
N GLY A 60 -9.47 -5.65 -12.57
CA GLY A 60 -10.30 -6.85 -12.44
C GLY A 60 -10.93 -6.96 -11.04
N ALA A 61 -10.19 -6.68 -9.99
CA ALA A 61 -10.70 -6.66 -8.61
C ALA A 61 -11.73 -5.55 -8.42
N LEU A 62 -11.53 -4.36 -8.99
CA LEU A 62 -12.50 -3.27 -8.97
C LEU A 62 -13.79 -3.66 -9.71
N TYR A 63 -13.68 -4.29 -10.87
CA TYR A 63 -14.84 -4.83 -11.59
C TYR A 63 -15.59 -5.88 -10.74
N CYS A 64 -14.89 -6.80 -10.08
CA CYS A 64 -15.49 -7.78 -9.19
C CYS A 64 -16.20 -7.10 -8.01
N PHE A 65 -15.65 -6.03 -7.45
CA PHE A 65 -16.26 -5.26 -6.39
C PHE A 65 -17.59 -4.61 -6.85
N ILE A 66 -17.60 -3.97 -8.02
CA ILE A 66 -18.83 -3.39 -8.60
C ILE A 66 -19.87 -4.48 -8.83
N ARG A 67 -19.47 -5.64 -9.38
CA ARG A 67 -20.37 -6.77 -9.61
C ARG A 67 -20.94 -7.34 -8.31
N LEU A 68 -20.15 -7.35 -7.23
CA LEU A 68 -20.59 -7.76 -5.90
C LEU A 68 -21.70 -6.83 -5.39
N ILE A 69 -21.50 -5.50 -5.46
CA ILE A 69 -22.51 -4.51 -5.08
C ILE A 69 -23.81 -4.69 -5.88
N LEU A 70 -23.70 -4.89 -7.19
CA LEU A 70 -24.85 -5.09 -8.04
C LEU A 70 -25.61 -6.39 -7.72
N SER A 71 -24.90 -7.46 -7.34
CA SER A 71 -25.50 -8.73 -6.90
C SER A 71 -26.29 -8.55 -5.60
N ILE A 72 -25.73 -7.81 -4.64
CA ILE A 72 -26.39 -7.46 -3.37
C ILE A 72 -27.68 -6.66 -3.64
N ARG A 73 -27.61 -5.65 -4.53
CA ARG A 73 -28.80 -4.85 -4.89
C ARG A 73 -29.92 -5.67 -5.54
N LYS A 74 -29.56 -6.71 -6.30
CA LYS A 74 -30.51 -7.63 -6.94
C LYS A 74 -31.05 -8.71 -5.99
N LYS A 75 -30.69 -8.67 -4.71
CA LYS A 75 -31.02 -9.67 -3.69
C LYS A 75 -30.50 -11.09 -4.02
N ASP A 76 -29.53 -11.19 -4.94
CA ASP A 76 -28.85 -12.43 -5.31
C ASP A 76 -27.61 -12.63 -4.39
N LEU A 77 -27.88 -12.68 -3.08
CA LEU A 77 -26.84 -12.76 -2.06
C LEU A 77 -26.16 -14.13 -2.08
N PHE A 78 -26.91 -15.22 -2.21
CA PHE A 78 -26.40 -16.58 -2.09
C PHE A 78 -25.82 -17.14 -3.39
N ASN A 79 -25.22 -16.30 -4.21
CA ASN A 79 -24.58 -16.72 -5.45
C ASN A 79 -23.11 -17.12 -5.18
N PRO A 80 -22.69 -18.36 -5.50
CA PRO A 80 -21.31 -18.81 -5.30
C PRO A 80 -20.26 -17.91 -5.98
N SER A 81 -20.63 -17.24 -7.09
CA SER A 81 -19.75 -16.29 -7.77
C SER A 81 -19.35 -15.11 -6.88
N ASN A 82 -20.17 -14.76 -5.90
CA ASN A 82 -19.83 -13.66 -4.97
C ASN A 82 -18.70 -14.04 -4.02
N VAL A 83 -18.62 -15.31 -3.59
CA VAL A 83 -17.50 -15.84 -2.80
C VAL A 83 -16.20 -15.70 -3.56
N PHE A 84 -16.19 -16.12 -4.84
CA PHE A 84 -14.99 -15.97 -5.67
C PHE A 84 -14.56 -14.52 -5.82
N ARG A 85 -15.51 -13.60 -6.00
CA ARG A 85 -15.22 -12.16 -6.11
C ARG A 85 -14.57 -11.62 -4.83
N VAL A 86 -15.09 -11.98 -3.66
CA VAL A 86 -14.53 -11.53 -2.37
C VAL A 86 -13.13 -12.12 -2.16
N ARG A 87 -12.91 -13.41 -2.46
CA ARG A 87 -11.58 -14.04 -2.42
C ARG A 87 -10.59 -13.34 -3.34
N LEU A 88 -11.01 -13.01 -4.58
CA LEU A 88 -10.15 -12.31 -5.53
C LEU A 88 -9.75 -10.92 -5.04
N ILE A 89 -10.71 -10.16 -4.49
CA ILE A 89 -10.44 -8.83 -3.91
C ILE A 89 -9.43 -8.95 -2.76
N SER A 90 -9.66 -9.88 -1.84
CA SER A 90 -8.76 -10.14 -0.70
C SER A 90 -7.34 -10.49 -1.17
N ALA A 91 -7.21 -11.44 -2.12
CA ALA A 91 -5.93 -11.84 -2.68
C ALA A 91 -5.21 -10.65 -3.36
N THR A 92 -5.95 -9.82 -4.10
CA THR A 92 -5.39 -8.63 -4.74
C THR A 92 -4.81 -7.65 -3.74
N ILE A 93 -5.48 -7.41 -2.60
CA ILE A 93 -4.99 -6.53 -1.55
C ILE A 93 -3.70 -7.10 -0.91
N ILE A 94 -3.63 -8.41 -0.69
CA ILE A 94 -2.42 -9.07 -0.16
C ILE A 94 -1.25 -8.87 -1.12
N VAL A 95 -1.46 -9.17 -2.40
CA VAL A 95 -0.42 -9.01 -3.44
C VAL A 95 0.03 -7.54 -3.54
N ALA A 96 -0.92 -6.60 -3.51
CA ALA A 96 -0.63 -5.17 -3.49
C ALA A 96 0.26 -4.77 -2.31
N SER A 97 -0.05 -5.29 -1.12
CA SER A 97 0.71 -5.01 0.10
C SER A 97 2.15 -5.54 0.00
N ILE A 98 2.32 -6.73 -0.56
CA ILE A 98 3.65 -7.34 -0.77
C ILE A 98 4.45 -6.51 -1.78
N ILE A 99 3.87 -6.17 -2.94
CA ILE A 99 4.55 -5.37 -3.97
C ILE A 99 4.95 -4.00 -3.42
N LYS A 100 4.06 -3.34 -2.67
CA LYS A 100 4.37 -2.05 -2.03
C LYS A 100 5.54 -2.17 -1.05
N THR A 101 5.56 -3.20 -0.22
CA THR A 101 6.63 -3.44 0.75
C THR A 101 7.97 -3.71 0.05
N LEU A 102 7.97 -4.53 -1.02
CA LEU A 102 9.16 -4.79 -1.82
C LEU A 102 9.69 -3.53 -2.49
N ALA A 103 8.82 -2.72 -3.09
CA ALA A 103 9.21 -1.45 -3.69
C ALA A 103 9.83 -0.49 -2.67
N GLN A 104 9.26 -0.40 -1.46
CA GLN A 104 9.85 0.40 -0.38
C GLN A 104 11.21 -0.12 0.05
N TYR A 105 11.38 -1.45 0.15
CA TYR A 105 12.65 -2.06 0.51
C TYR A 105 13.75 -1.76 -0.52
N ILE A 106 13.43 -1.90 -1.82
CA ILE A 106 14.37 -1.58 -2.90
C ILE A 106 14.77 -0.10 -2.84
N ASN A 107 13.81 0.80 -2.68
CA ASN A 107 14.10 2.24 -2.58
C ASN A 107 14.93 2.58 -1.33
N TYR A 108 14.67 1.89 -0.20
CA TYR A 108 15.45 2.03 1.02
C TYR A 108 16.90 1.59 0.82
N ASP A 109 17.11 0.45 0.19
CA ASP A 109 18.45 -0.10 -0.08
C ASP A 109 19.26 0.84 -1.00
N ILE A 110 18.65 1.32 -2.07
CA ILE A 110 19.27 2.30 -2.98
C ILE A 110 19.63 3.58 -2.22
N ALA A 111 18.71 4.10 -1.41
CA ALA A 111 18.92 5.34 -0.69
C ALA A 111 20.03 5.21 0.36
N THR A 112 20.11 4.10 1.10
CA THR A 112 21.15 3.88 2.12
C THR A 112 22.56 3.78 1.52
N HIS A 113 22.69 3.21 0.31
CA HIS A 113 23.97 3.09 -0.35
C HIS A 113 24.40 4.37 -1.09
N SER A 114 23.43 5.20 -1.48
CA SER A 114 23.69 6.40 -2.28
C SER A 114 23.82 7.68 -1.45
N ILE A 115 23.24 7.70 -0.27
CA ILE A 115 23.13 8.92 0.55
C ILE A 115 23.86 8.73 1.89
N GLN A 116 24.98 9.43 2.04
CA GLN A 116 25.69 9.55 3.33
C GLN A 116 25.62 11.00 3.82
N LEU A 117 24.53 11.35 4.47
CA LEU A 117 24.37 12.68 5.10
C LEU A 117 24.63 12.56 6.59
N SER A 118 25.63 13.29 7.07
CA SER A 118 25.92 13.37 8.51
C SER A 118 24.72 13.96 9.26
N GLY A 119 24.22 13.23 10.25
CA GLY A 119 23.05 13.66 11.05
C GLY A 119 21.68 13.33 10.49
N TYR A 120 21.60 12.54 9.42
CA TYR A 120 20.34 12.09 8.83
C TYR A 120 20.34 10.58 8.59
N GLN A 121 19.20 9.96 8.78
CA GLN A 121 18.99 8.55 8.46
C GLN A 121 17.93 8.42 7.37
N VAL A 122 18.04 7.39 6.54
CA VAL A 122 17.00 7.03 5.58
C VAL A 122 15.79 6.52 6.34
N GLU A 123 14.60 6.99 5.96
CA GLU A 123 13.35 6.54 6.58
C GLU A 123 13.20 5.03 6.44
N SER A 124 12.91 4.35 7.54
CA SER A 124 12.77 2.89 7.58
C SER A 124 11.57 2.42 6.78
N VAL A 125 11.66 1.20 6.25
CA VAL A 125 10.55 0.57 5.52
C VAL A 125 9.37 0.34 6.46
N GLN A 126 8.20 0.90 6.11
CA GLN A 126 6.98 0.73 6.87
C GLN A 126 6.13 -0.39 6.26
N ILE A 127 5.90 -1.45 7.03
CA ILE A 127 5.00 -2.53 6.63
C ILE A 127 3.55 -2.05 6.73
N PRO A 128 2.73 -2.17 5.67
CA PRO A 128 1.34 -1.71 5.68
C PRO A 128 0.40 -2.70 6.41
N TRP A 129 0.57 -2.85 7.72
CA TRP A 129 -0.20 -3.80 8.55
C TRP A 129 -1.71 -3.66 8.40
N SER A 130 -2.21 -2.44 8.25
CA SER A 130 -3.64 -2.19 8.06
C SER A 130 -4.20 -2.84 6.78
N MET A 131 -3.39 -2.86 5.70
CA MET A 131 -3.78 -3.53 4.45
C MET A 131 -3.80 -5.05 4.61
N PHE A 132 -2.79 -5.63 5.28
CA PHE A 132 -2.76 -7.07 5.56
C PHE A 132 -3.93 -7.51 6.42
N LEU A 133 -4.22 -6.79 7.50
CA LEU A 133 -5.34 -7.10 8.40
C LEU A 133 -6.69 -6.99 7.68
N SER A 134 -6.90 -5.95 6.88
CA SER A 134 -8.14 -5.80 6.11
C SER A 134 -8.32 -6.90 5.07
N ALA A 135 -7.25 -7.32 4.40
CA ALA A 135 -7.30 -8.43 3.46
C ALA A 135 -7.60 -9.76 4.15
N LEU A 136 -7.02 -10.00 5.32
CA LEU A 136 -7.29 -11.19 6.12
C LEU A 136 -8.76 -11.24 6.59
N LEU A 137 -9.29 -10.13 7.06
CA LEU A 137 -10.70 -10.03 7.43
C LEU A 137 -11.62 -10.34 6.24
N LEU A 138 -11.33 -9.77 5.06
CA LEU A 138 -12.09 -10.08 3.85
C LEU A 138 -12.01 -11.56 3.46
N ALA A 139 -10.85 -12.19 3.63
CA ALA A 139 -10.70 -13.63 3.38
C ALA A 139 -11.56 -14.46 4.34
N ILE A 140 -11.58 -14.13 5.62
CA ILE A 140 -12.43 -14.79 6.62
C ILE A 140 -13.92 -14.60 6.27
N PHE A 141 -14.33 -13.39 5.91
CA PHE A 141 -15.69 -13.14 5.46
C PHE A 141 -16.07 -13.97 4.23
N ALA A 142 -15.16 -14.15 3.27
CA ALA A 142 -15.39 -15.00 2.12
C ALA A 142 -15.65 -16.46 2.50
N GLU A 143 -14.91 -16.99 3.48
CA GLU A 143 -15.10 -18.38 3.97
C GLU A 143 -16.42 -18.54 4.75
N ILE A 144 -16.76 -17.60 5.63
CA ILE A 144 -18.05 -17.59 6.33
C ILE A 144 -19.20 -17.55 5.32
N TYR A 145 -19.06 -16.71 4.31
CA TYR A 145 -20.06 -16.58 3.24
C TYR A 145 -20.21 -17.85 2.41
N ALA A 146 -19.10 -18.52 2.09
CA ALA A 146 -19.12 -19.81 1.40
C ALA A 146 -19.87 -20.89 2.21
N GLN A 147 -19.65 -20.92 3.53
CA GLN A 147 -20.36 -21.85 4.43
C GLN A 147 -21.85 -21.54 4.50
N ALA A 148 -22.22 -20.26 4.56
CA ALA A 148 -23.61 -19.83 4.57
C ALA A 148 -24.38 -20.27 3.31
N ILE A 149 -23.73 -20.23 2.13
CA ILE A 149 -24.30 -20.72 0.88
C ILE A 149 -24.54 -22.23 0.95
N LYS A 150 -23.57 -23.02 1.42
CA LYS A 150 -23.73 -24.48 1.56
C LYS A 150 -24.88 -24.86 2.49
N LEU A 151 -24.96 -24.20 3.64
CA LEU A 151 -26.05 -24.45 4.59
C LEU A 151 -27.43 -24.15 3.99
N LYS A 152 -27.53 -23.12 3.17
CA LYS A 152 -28.75 -22.81 2.46
C LYS A 152 -29.12 -23.89 1.43
N GLU A 153 -28.14 -24.33 0.61
CA GLU A 153 -28.32 -25.41 -0.35
C GLU A 153 -28.79 -26.72 0.32
N GLU A 154 -28.22 -27.06 1.46
CA GLU A 154 -28.62 -28.22 2.26
C GLU A 154 -30.05 -28.11 2.81
N GLN A 155 -30.46 -26.91 3.23
CA GLN A 155 -31.83 -26.66 3.68
C GLN A 155 -32.84 -26.77 2.55
N ASP A 156 -32.51 -26.24 1.35
CA ASP A 156 -33.39 -26.30 0.17
C ASP A 156 -33.57 -27.73 -0.37
N LEU A 157 -32.63 -28.65 -0.08
CA LEU A 157 -32.71 -30.06 -0.45
C LEU A 157 -33.51 -30.93 0.55
N THR A 158 -33.79 -30.41 1.76
CA THR A 158 -34.47 -31.16 2.85
C THR A 158 -35.97 -30.89 2.92
N ILE A 159 -36.49 -30.06 2.03
CA ILE A 159 -37.93 -29.76 1.89
C ILE A 159 -38.47 -30.42 0.62
#